data_67a47eae5e808757ad3114b05a36f2e5
#
_entry.id   67a47eae5e808757ad3114b05a36f2e5
#
_cell.length_a   1.000
_cell.length_b   1.000
_cell.length_c   1.000
_cell.angle_alpha   90.00
_cell.angle_beta   90.00
_cell.angle_gamma   90.00
#
_symmetry.space_group_name_H-M   'P 1'
#
loop_
_entity.id
_entity.type
_entity.pdbx_description
1 polymer ?
#
loop_
_entity_poly.entity_id
_entity_poly.type
_entity_poly.pdbx_seq_one_letter_code
_entity_poly.pdbx_strand_id
1 'polypeptide(L)'
;MEKLDHARRLIVGAAIIGSIGTFGLHVLLPALPAIAAAMGTNAAATQLLISLSLVAIALGNLVIAPLSDRYGRRPVVLAGLGLFVAGSLGGIVAPSLHLLVVARIVQAFGGGAAMAVMRATIMDFFGPARAASALAATAMAILIAPMLAPTLGGLVIEWYDWRAVFALSGLLGGAVMLFAARKLVETRPAQPAAGPSWRALSSYRRLFSSRAYLTYLAFGSSMMSMIYTFVTGAPYIAIDVLGVSPSRLGLLLFFPAVASFTGFLVASRVVNRVGGLRLMQIGALFAFTGAATMAVLSLAGVWHPFAMFLPGMLIGFANALATPSSTTAAITRHPAIAGAASGMLGFVHLVVAAGATQLVAFFANHSPVPLAATLMGLCLVALSALRSIARLPAQSGPYSPVEEPEPTR
;
A
#
# COMPACT_ATOMS: atom_id res chain seq x y z
N MET A 1 31.62 10.11 -11.20
CA MET A 1 30.59 11.11 -10.90
C MET A 1 29.35 10.88 -11.75
N GLU A 2 29.43 10.77 -13.04
CA GLU A 2 28.30 10.64 -13.97
C GLU A 2 27.37 9.43 -13.71
N LYS A 3 27.93 8.24 -13.40
CA LYS A 3 27.14 7.04 -13.04
C LYS A 3 26.36 7.18 -11.72
N LEU A 4 26.90 7.91 -10.74
CA LEU A 4 26.23 8.16 -9.46
C LEU A 4 25.06 9.15 -9.64
N ASP A 5 25.23 10.17 -10.47
CA ASP A 5 24.17 11.11 -10.81
C ASP A 5 23.04 10.44 -11.59
N HIS A 6 23.36 9.52 -12.48
CA HIS A 6 22.36 8.77 -13.24
C HIS A 6 21.54 7.84 -12.33
N ALA A 7 22.21 7.12 -11.43
CA ALA A 7 21.56 6.27 -10.42
C ALA A 7 20.61 7.07 -9.50
N ARG A 8 21.05 8.23 -9.01
CA ARG A 8 20.23 9.12 -8.18
C ARG A 8 19.00 9.64 -8.93
N ARG A 9 19.17 10.07 -10.19
CA ARG A 9 18.08 10.53 -11.05
C ARG A 9 17.04 9.43 -11.29
N LEU A 10 17.48 8.19 -11.48
CA LEU A 10 16.58 7.05 -11.68
C LEU A 10 15.77 6.75 -10.40
N ILE A 11 16.40 6.74 -9.22
CA ILE A 11 15.69 6.51 -7.93
C ILE A 11 14.64 7.61 -7.70
N VAL A 12 14.99 8.86 -7.90
CA VAL A 12 14.06 9.99 -7.75
C VAL A 12 12.93 9.90 -8.78
N GLY A 13 13.25 9.62 -10.05
CA GLY A 13 12.23 9.42 -11.08
C GLY A 13 11.29 8.27 -10.78
N ALA A 14 11.82 7.14 -10.32
CA ALA A 14 11.04 6.00 -9.91
C ALA A 14 10.13 6.30 -8.71
N ALA A 15 10.62 7.08 -7.74
CA ALA A 15 9.83 7.51 -6.60
C ALA A 15 8.67 8.43 -7.03
N ILE A 16 8.94 9.42 -7.89
CA ILE A 16 7.92 10.34 -8.42
C ILE A 16 6.85 9.56 -9.20
N ILE A 17 7.25 8.71 -10.14
CA ILE A 17 6.32 7.92 -10.96
C ILE A 17 5.57 6.91 -10.09
N GLY A 18 6.26 6.21 -9.19
CA GLY A 18 5.66 5.19 -8.32
C GLY A 18 4.72 5.76 -7.26
N SER A 19 4.87 7.03 -6.87
CA SER A 19 4.01 7.66 -5.86
C SER A 19 2.67 8.12 -6.39
N ILE A 20 2.48 8.27 -7.73
CA ILE A 20 1.25 8.85 -8.28
C ILE A 20 0.01 8.02 -7.97
N GLY A 21 0.12 6.70 -7.99
CA GLY A 21 -0.98 5.79 -7.65
C GLY A 21 -1.42 5.92 -6.19
N THR A 22 -0.44 5.96 -5.26
CA THR A 22 -0.69 6.14 -3.83
C THR A 22 -1.20 7.54 -3.52
N PHE A 23 -0.68 8.58 -4.19
CA PHE A 23 -1.20 9.93 -4.10
C PHE A 23 -2.68 9.98 -4.49
N GLY A 24 -3.04 9.48 -5.68
CA GLY A 24 -4.42 9.47 -6.16
C GLY A 24 -5.38 8.73 -5.22
N LEU A 25 -4.92 7.68 -4.53
CA LEU A 25 -5.72 6.97 -3.54
C LEU A 25 -6.01 7.85 -2.32
N HIS A 26 -4.98 8.47 -1.74
CA HIS A 26 -5.08 9.14 -0.44
C HIS A 26 -5.63 10.57 -0.55
N VAL A 27 -5.43 11.27 -1.65
CA VAL A 27 -5.96 12.64 -1.85
C VAL A 27 -7.49 12.68 -1.87
N LEU A 28 -8.14 11.56 -2.22
CA LEU A 28 -9.60 11.45 -2.26
C LEU A 28 -10.24 11.24 -0.89
N LEU A 29 -9.49 10.81 0.13
CA LEU A 29 -10.06 10.40 1.41
C LEU A 29 -10.93 11.48 2.08
N PRO A 30 -10.50 12.74 2.18
CA PRO A 30 -11.34 13.80 2.74
C PRO A 30 -12.57 14.14 1.89
N ALA A 31 -12.60 13.72 0.61
CA ALA A 31 -13.71 14.00 -0.32
C ALA A 31 -14.85 12.99 -0.19
N LEU A 32 -14.65 11.83 0.43
CA LEU A 32 -15.64 10.75 0.44
C LEU A 32 -17.02 11.17 0.99
N PRO A 33 -17.13 11.88 2.14
CA PRO A 33 -18.42 12.36 2.62
C PRO A 33 -19.07 13.38 1.69
N ALA A 34 -18.29 14.30 1.12
CA ALA A 34 -18.79 15.29 0.18
C ALA A 34 -19.31 14.64 -1.12
N ILE A 35 -18.64 13.60 -1.61
CA ILE A 35 -19.10 12.79 -2.77
C ILE A 35 -20.39 12.06 -2.41
N ALA A 36 -20.49 11.46 -1.21
CA ALA A 36 -21.71 10.79 -0.76
C ALA A 36 -22.90 11.74 -0.77
N ALA A 37 -22.75 12.93 -0.22
CA ALA A 37 -23.77 13.96 -0.21
C ALA A 37 -24.14 14.45 -1.62
N ALA A 38 -23.13 14.74 -2.47
CA ALA A 38 -23.36 15.25 -3.83
C ALA A 38 -24.02 14.22 -4.76
N MET A 39 -23.78 12.93 -4.53
CA MET A 39 -24.35 11.82 -5.33
C MET A 39 -25.64 11.23 -4.72
N GLY A 40 -26.11 11.77 -3.58
CA GLY A 40 -27.31 11.27 -2.90
C GLY A 40 -27.17 9.80 -2.47
N THR A 41 -26.00 9.40 -1.99
CA THR A 41 -25.68 8.01 -1.68
C THR A 41 -25.14 7.84 -0.25
N ASN A 42 -24.89 6.61 0.17
CA ASN A 42 -24.40 6.31 1.51
C ASN A 42 -22.88 5.99 1.52
N ALA A 43 -22.32 5.89 2.72
CA ALA A 43 -20.91 5.60 2.95
C ALA A 43 -20.47 4.27 2.27
N ALA A 44 -21.31 3.22 2.33
CA ALA A 44 -20.98 1.92 1.75
C ALA A 44 -20.82 1.98 0.22
N ALA A 45 -21.69 2.71 -0.46
CA ALA A 45 -21.60 2.88 -1.91
C ALA A 45 -20.42 3.76 -2.32
N THR A 46 -20.16 4.85 -1.57
CA THR A 46 -19.03 5.74 -1.85
C THR A 46 -17.68 5.08 -1.52
N GLN A 47 -17.64 4.19 -0.53
CA GLN A 47 -16.42 3.42 -0.19
C GLN A 47 -15.95 2.53 -1.35
N LEU A 48 -16.82 2.17 -2.31
CA LEU A 48 -16.42 1.46 -3.52
C LEU A 48 -15.35 2.22 -4.33
N LEU A 49 -15.30 3.55 -4.23
CA LEU A 49 -14.26 4.36 -4.84
C LEU A 49 -12.86 4.01 -4.32
N ILE A 50 -12.76 3.54 -3.08
CA ILE A 50 -11.49 3.14 -2.46
C ILE A 50 -11.29 1.63 -2.56
N SER A 51 -12.28 0.82 -2.18
CA SER A 51 -12.13 -0.64 -2.14
C SER A 51 -11.86 -1.22 -3.53
N LEU A 52 -12.59 -0.80 -4.57
CA LEU A 52 -12.31 -1.23 -5.94
C LEU A 52 -11.03 -0.62 -6.51
N SER A 53 -10.62 0.57 -6.06
CA SER A 53 -9.29 1.11 -6.40
C SER A 53 -8.15 0.27 -5.85
N LEU A 54 -8.26 -0.24 -4.61
CA LEU A 54 -7.27 -1.14 -4.03
C LEU A 54 -7.16 -2.44 -4.84
N VAL A 55 -8.30 -3.01 -5.25
CA VAL A 55 -8.32 -4.18 -6.14
C VAL A 55 -7.70 -3.86 -7.50
N ALA A 56 -8.01 -2.70 -8.07
CA ALA A 56 -7.45 -2.27 -9.36
C ALA A 56 -5.92 -2.06 -9.29
N ILE A 57 -5.40 -1.46 -8.21
CA ILE A 57 -3.96 -1.36 -7.97
C ILE A 57 -3.33 -2.75 -7.85
N ALA A 58 -3.98 -3.66 -7.11
CA ALA A 58 -3.52 -5.03 -6.95
C ALA A 58 -3.41 -5.77 -8.29
N LEU A 59 -4.43 -5.65 -9.13
CA LEU A 59 -4.45 -6.21 -10.48
C LEU A 59 -3.38 -5.56 -11.37
N GLY A 60 -3.24 -4.24 -11.33
CA GLY A 60 -2.20 -3.51 -12.05
C GLY A 60 -0.79 -4.01 -11.69
N ASN A 61 -0.53 -4.18 -10.40
CA ASN A 61 0.74 -4.71 -9.91
C ASN A 61 1.02 -6.14 -10.40
N LEU A 62 -0.02 -7.00 -10.46
CA LEU A 62 0.13 -8.40 -10.81
C LEU A 62 0.28 -8.62 -12.32
N VAL A 63 -0.50 -7.89 -13.12
CA VAL A 63 -0.62 -8.15 -14.58
C VAL A 63 0.40 -7.36 -15.39
N ILE A 64 0.72 -6.15 -14.95
CA ILE A 64 1.49 -5.21 -15.78
C ILE A 64 3.00 -5.48 -15.75
N ALA A 65 3.54 -6.04 -14.66
CA ALA A 65 4.97 -6.34 -14.61
C ALA A 65 5.41 -7.32 -15.74
N PRO A 66 4.76 -8.47 -15.95
CA PRO A 66 5.08 -9.35 -17.10
C PRO A 66 4.82 -8.70 -18.48
N LEU A 67 3.81 -7.84 -18.57
CA LEU A 67 3.50 -7.15 -19.82
C LEU A 67 4.62 -6.18 -20.19
N SER A 68 5.23 -5.51 -19.20
CA SER A 68 6.36 -4.61 -19.41
C SER A 68 7.65 -5.31 -19.84
N ASP A 69 7.80 -6.60 -19.51
CA ASP A 69 8.90 -7.43 -20.03
C ASP A 69 8.78 -7.64 -21.54
N ARG A 70 7.54 -7.74 -22.04
CA ARG A 70 7.26 -7.98 -23.46
C ARG A 70 7.27 -6.72 -24.30
N TYR A 71 6.63 -5.64 -23.82
CA TYR A 71 6.44 -4.41 -24.61
C TYR A 71 7.45 -3.30 -24.29
N GLY A 72 8.28 -3.49 -23.27
CA GLY A 72 9.23 -2.49 -22.79
C GLY A 72 8.72 -1.75 -21.55
N ARG A 73 9.66 -1.28 -20.73
CA ARG A 73 9.33 -0.58 -19.46
C ARG A 73 8.70 0.78 -19.73
N ARG A 74 9.34 1.58 -20.58
CA ARG A 74 8.92 2.95 -20.84
C ARG A 74 7.53 3.06 -21.48
N PRO A 75 7.18 2.33 -22.57
CA PRO A 75 5.83 2.39 -23.14
C PRO A 75 4.74 1.99 -22.17
N VAL A 76 4.98 0.97 -21.34
CA VAL A 76 3.99 0.47 -20.37
C VAL A 76 3.81 1.45 -19.21
N VAL A 77 4.88 2.12 -18.74
CA VAL A 77 4.74 3.21 -17.74
C VAL A 77 3.93 4.37 -18.32
N LEU A 78 4.21 4.80 -19.55
CA LEU A 78 3.48 5.90 -20.18
C LEU A 78 2.00 5.55 -20.41
N ALA A 79 1.69 4.32 -20.82
CA ALA A 79 0.32 3.84 -20.94
C ALA A 79 -0.40 3.81 -19.58
N GLY A 80 0.26 3.34 -18.51
CA GLY A 80 -0.27 3.38 -17.15
C GLY A 80 -0.55 4.79 -16.66
N LEU A 81 0.39 5.72 -16.86
CA LEU A 81 0.19 7.14 -16.53
C LEU A 81 -0.92 7.78 -17.38
N GLY A 82 -1.04 7.40 -18.65
CA GLY A 82 -2.13 7.80 -19.53
C GLY A 82 -3.50 7.35 -19.00
N LEU A 83 -3.61 6.09 -18.53
CA LEU A 83 -4.81 5.58 -17.87
C LEU A 83 -5.11 6.35 -16.57
N PHE A 84 -4.08 6.67 -15.78
CA PHE A 84 -4.25 7.47 -14.57
C PHE A 84 -4.83 8.85 -14.89
N VAL A 85 -4.31 9.54 -15.91
CA VAL A 85 -4.81 10.85 -16.35
C VAL A 85 -6.23 10.73 -16.92
N ALA A 86 -6.49 9.74 -17.79
CA ALA A 86 -7.81 9.51 -18.36
C ALA A 86 -8.88 9.22 -17.29
N GLY A 87 -8.54 8.38 -16.29
CA GLY A 87 -9.41 8.14 -15.14
C GLY A 87 -9.64 9.39 -14.29
N SER A 88 -8.61 10.25 -14.14
CA SER A 88 -8.76 11.53 -13.45
C SER A 88 -9.72 12.47 -14.20
N LEU A 89 -9.57 12.59 -15.50
CA LEU A 89 -10.48 13.38 -16.35
C LEU A 89 -11.91 12.82 -16.30
N GLY A 90 -12.06 11.49 -16.38
CA GLY A 90 -13.34 10.82 -16.20
C GLY A 90 -14.00 11.14 -14.86
N GLY A 91 -13.22 11.23 -13.79
CA GLY A 91 -13.71 11.60 -12.46
C GLY A 91 -14.24 13.05 -12.38
N ILE A 92 -13.64 13.98 -13.11
CA ILE A 92 -14.10 15.39 -13.16
C ILE A 92 -15.51 15.48 -13.77
N VAL A 93 -15.74 14.74 -14.87
CA VAL A 93 -16.99 14.82 -15.64
C VAL A 93 -18.05 13.79 -15.26
N ALA A 94 -17.78 12.93 -14.28
CA ALA A 94 -18.67 11.85 -13.88
C ALA A 94 -20.02 12.38 -13.36
N PRO A 95 -21.16 12.07 -14.04
CA PRO A 95 -22.48 12.50 -13.64
C PRO A 95 -23.13 11.56 -12.61
N SER A 96 -22.56 10.38 -12.36
CA SER A 96 -23.12 9.37 -11.47
C SER A 96 -22.02 8.62 -10.72
N LEU A 97 -22.37 8.04 -9.57
CA LEU A 97 -21.44 7.25 -8.76
C LEU A 97 -20.86 6.06 -9.56
N HIS A 98 -21.66 5.39 -10.39
CA HIS A 98 -21.18 4.25 -11.19
C HIS A 98 -20.06 4.66 -12.16
N LEU A 99 -20.24 5.76 -12.90
CA LEU A 99 -19.22 6.28 -13.80
C LEU A 99 -17.99 6.78 -13.04
N LEU A 100 -18.20 7.38 -11.85
CA LEU A 100 -17.12 7.79 -10.97
C LEU A 100 -16.31 6.58 -10.48
N VAL A 101 -16.95 5.48 -10.11
CA VAL A 101 -16.29 4.22 -9.73
C VAL A 101 -15.48 3.66 -10.90
N VAL A 102 -16.04 3.62 -12.10
CA VAL A 102 -15.31 3.17 -13.31
C VAL A 102 -14.07 4.06 -13.55
N ALA A 103 -14.24 5.37 -13.53
CA ALA A 103 -13.12 6.31 -13.67
C ALA A 103 -12.03 6.07 -12.62
N ARG A 104 -12.41 5.79 -11.38
CA ARG A 104 -11.49 5.45 -10.28
C ARG A 104 -10.77 4.14 -10.49
N ILE A 105 -11.44 3.09 -10.98
CA ILE A 105 -10.81 1.81 -11.31
C ILE A 105 -9.73 2.02 -12.38
N VAL A 106 -10.04 2.76 -13.44
CA VAL A 106 -9.10 3.07 -14.53
C VAL A 106 -7.90 3.87 -14.00
N GLN A 107 -8.15 4.91 -13.22
CA GLN A 107 -7.11 5.72 -12.59
C GLN A 107 -6.20 4.89 -11.69
N ALA A 108 -6.79 4.10 -10.80
CA ALA A 108 -6.07 3.29 -9.82
C ALA A 108 -5.25 2.16 -10.47
N PHE A 109 -5.81 1.50 -11.49
CA PHE A 109 -5.10 0.50 -12.29
C PHE A 109 -3.87 1.10 -12.97
N GLY A 110 -4.02 2.28 -13.59
CA GLY A 110 -2.91 3.00 -14.23
C GLY A 110 -1.80 3.38 -13.26
N GLY A 111 -2.16 3.89 -12.07
CA GLY A 111 -1.20 4.21 -10.99
C GLY A 111 -0.47 2.97 -10.46
N GLY A 112 -1.18 1.88 -10.25
CA GLY A 112 -0.62 0.59 -9.83
C GLY A 112 0.34 0.02 -10.89
N ALA A 113 -0.04 0.09 -12.16
CA ALA A 113 0.79 -0.31 -13.29
C ALA A 113 2.13 0.45 -13.32
N ALA A 114 2.10 1.78 -13.22
CA ALA A 114 3.30 2.62 -13.20
C ALA A 114 4.22 2.24 -12.04
N MET A 115 3.68 2.03 -10.84
CA MET A 115 4.44 1.63 -9.64
C MET A 115 5.11 0.26 -9.83
N ALA A 116 4.41 -0.73 -10.40
CA ALA A 116 4.95 -2.07 -10.62
C ALA A 116 6.13 -2.06 -11.59
N VAL A 117 6.00 -1.32 -12.70
CA VAL A 117 7.05 -1.24 -13.73
C VAL A 117 8.26 -0.49 -13.20
N MET A 118 8.09 0.54 -12.38
CA MET A 118 9.23 1.26 -11.80
C MET A 118 10.07 0.39 -10.85
N ARG A 119 9.43 -0.53 -10.09
CA ARG A 119 10.18 -1.54 -9.31
C ARG A 119 11.02 -2.45 -10.21
N ALA A 120 10.46 -2.92 -11.33
CA ALA A 120 11.17 -3.74 -12.28
C ALA A 120 12.32 -2.96 -12.94
N THR A 121 12.10 -1.70 -13.34
CA THR A 121 13.13 -0.80 -13.90
C THR A 121 14.32 -0.63 -12.95
N ILE A 122 14.07 -0.49 -11.64
CA ILE A 122 15.15 -0.41 -10.64
C ILE A 122 15.93 -1.72 -10.58
N MET A 123 15.25 -2.86 -10.60
CA MET A 123 15.92 -4.16 -10.59
C MET A 123 16.78 -4.38 -11.83
N ASP A 124 16.27 -3.98 -13.01
CA ASP A 124 16.99 -4.10 -14.28
C ASP A 124 18.26 -3.23 -14.29
N PHE A 125 18.17 -2.00 -13.75
CA PHE A 125 19.30 -1.04 -13.78
C PHE A 125 20.38 -1.34 -12.75
N PHE A 126 20.01 -1.64 -11.50
CA PHE A 126 20.96 -1.82 -10.40
C PHE A 126 21.48 -3.26 -10.27
N GLY A 127 20.79 -4.24 -10.86
CA GLY A 127 21.06 -5.66 -10.71
C GLY A 127 20.80 -6.19 -9.28
N PRO A 128 20.86 -7.52 -9.07
CA PRO A 128 20.44 -8.14 -7.80
C PRO A 128 21.18 -7.61 -6.56
N ALA A 129 22.46 -7.32 -6.68
CA ALA A 129 23.29 -6.92 -5.54
C ALA A 129 22.96 -5.53 -4.97
N ARG A 130 22.55 -4.58 -5.83
CA ARG A 130 22.28 -3.18 -5.43
C ARG A 130 20.80 -2.81 -5.47
N ALA A 131 19.96 -3.60 -6.12
CA ALA A 131 18.55 -3.32 -6.28
C ALA A 131 17.82 -3.19 -4.93
N ALA A 132 18.17 -3.99 -3.93
CA ALA A 132 17.54 -3.96 -2.62
C ALA A 132 17.64 -2.57 -1.96
N SER A 133 18.81 -1.95 -1.98
CA SER A 133 19.02 -0.60 -1.41
C SER A 133 18.28 0.47 -2.21
N ALA A 134 18.27 0.40 -3.54
CA ALA A 134 17.57 1.34 -4.41
C ALA A 134 16.05 1.23 -4.26
N LEU A 135 15.51 0.01 -4.16
CA LEU A 135 14.10 -0.24 -3.89
C LEU A 135 13.68 0.29 -2.51
N ALA A 136 14.51 0.09 -1.48
CA ALA A 136 14.24 0.62 -0.15
C ALA A 136 14.20 2.17 -0.15
N ALA A 137 15.16 2.82 -0.81
CA ALA A 137 15.18 4.28 -0.95
C ALA A 137 13.95 4.80 -1.71
N THR A 138 13.56 4.11 -2.79
CA THR A 138 12.37 4.46 -3.57
C THR A 138 11.09 4.26 -2.75
N ALA A 139 10.98 3.15 -2.01
CA ALA A 139 9.82 2.88 -1.17
C ALA A 139 9.65 3.93 -0.06
N MET A 140 10.73 4.36 0.58
CA MET A 140 10.68 5.45 1.56
C MET A 140 10.22 6.78 0.95
N ALA A 141 10.69 7.10 -0.27
CA ALA A 141 10.26 8.31 -0.95
C ALA A 141 8.76 8.25 -1.38
N ILE A 142 8.27 7.08 -1.77
CA ILE A 142 6.84 6.87 -2.09
C ILE A 142 5.94 7.11 -0.85
N LEU A 143 6.42 6.84 0.37
CA LEU A 143 5.65 7.08 1.60
C LEU A 143 5.35 8.56 1.87
N ILE A 144 6.05 9.50 1.22
CA ILE A 144 5.76 10.93 1.33
C ILE A 144 4.37 11.25 0.73
N ALA A 145 3.96 10.56 -0.33
CA ALA A 145 2.68 10.80 -0.98
C ALA A 145 1.46 10.57 -0.06
N PRO A 146 1.32 9.43 0.65
CA PRO A 146 0.25 9.24 1.64
C PRO A 146 0.28 10.23 2.80
N MET A 147 1.44 10.82 3.12
CA MET A 147 1.56 11.82 4.18
C MET A 147 0.95 13.16 3.76
N LEU A 148 1.22 13.60 2.53
CA LEU A 148 0.82 14.92 2.05
C LEU A 148 -0.55 14.92 1.34
N ALA A 149 -0.90 13.82 0.67
CA ALA A 149 -2.08 13.75 -0.18
C ALA A 149 -3.40 14.06 0.56
N PRO A 150 -3.68 13.51 1.76
CA PRO A 150 -4.93 13.84 2.46
C PRO A 150 -5.02 15.31 2.85
N THR A 151 -3.90 15.93 3.26
CA THR A 151 -3.87 17.35 3.60
C THR A 151 -4.17 18.22 2.38
N LEU A 152 -3.53 17.91 1.24
CA LEU A 152 -3.81 18.60 -0.03
C LEU A 152 -5.25 18.38 -0.48
N GLY A 153 -5.77 17.17 -0.36
CA GLY A 153 -7.16 16.84 -0.67
C GLY A 153 -8.15 17.63 0.20
N GLY A 154 -7.89 17.69 1.50
CA GLY A 154 -8.71 18.44 2.45
C GLY A 154 -8.77 19.93 2.15
N LEU A 155 -7.62 20.55 1.86
CA LEU A 155 -7.55 21.97 1.46
C LEU A 155 -8.30 22.24 0.15
N VAL A 156 -8.12 21.36 -0.84
CA VAL A 156 -8.80 21.52 -2.14
C VAL A 156 -10.32 21.46 -1.98
N ILE A 157 -10.84 20.61 -1.11
CA ILE A 157 -12.29 20.48 -0.88
C ILE A 157 -12.85 21.68 -0.14
N GLU A 158 -12.11 22.30 0.76
CA GLU A 158 -12.57 23.51 1.46
C GLU A 158 -12.70 24.73 0.53
N TRP A 159 -11.86 24.81 -0.51
CA TRP A 159 -11.86 25.96 -1.43
C TRP A 159 -12.67 25.71 -2.70
N TYR A 160 -12.85 24.45 -3.04
CA TYR A 160 -13.53 24.01 -4.26
C TYR A 160 -14.47 22.86 -3.94
N ASP A 161 -14.94 22.15 -4.96
CA ASP A 161 -15.72 20.95 -4.81
C ASP A 161 -14.84 19.65 -4.89
N TRP A 162 -15.45 18.50 -4.65
CA TRP A 162 -14.77 17.20 -4.73
C TRP A 162 -14.17 16.88 -6.12
N ARG A 163 -14.70 17.49 -7.20
CA ARG A 163 -14.18 17.31 -8.56
C ARG A 163 -12.78 17.90 -8.72
N ALA A 164 -12.47 18.94 -7.98
CA ALA A 164 -11.15 19.56 -7.97
C ALA A 164 -10.04 18.62 -7.47
N VAL A 165 -10.37 17.61 -6.66
CA VAL A 165 -9.43 16.55 -6.25
C VAL A 165 -9.01 15.68 -7.44
N PHE A 166 -9.93 15.39 -8.35
CA PHE A 166 -9.61 14.70 -9.60
C PHE A 166 -8.83 15.60 -10.56
N ALA A 167 -9.14 16.89 -10.62
CA ALA A 167 -8.38 17.86 -11.42
C ALA A 167 -6.93 17.96 -10.94
N LEU A 168 -6.71 18.07 -9.62
CA LEU A 168 -5.37 18.04 -9.02
C LEU A 168 -4.63 16.74 -9.35
N SER A 169 -5.31 15.59 -9.23
CA SER A 169 -4.73 14.28 -9.57
C SER A 169 -4.36 14.20 -11.04
N GLY A 170 -5.23 14.68 -11.94
CA GLY A 170 -5.00 14.72 -13.39
C GLY A 170 -3.84 15.61 -13.77
N LEU A 171 -3.75 16.81 -13.16
CA LEU A 171 -2.65 17.75 -13.38
C LEU A 171 -1.30 17.16 -12.96
N LEU A 172 -1.23 16.60 -11.75
CA LEU A 172 -0.01 15.96 -11.25
C LEU A 172 0.34 14.72 -12.07
N GLY A 173 -0.65 13.88 -12.41
CA GLY A 173 -0.47 12.72 -13.28
C GLY A 173 0.06 13.10 -14.66
N GLY A 174 -0.48 14.17 -15.27
CA GLY A 174 -0.02 14.73 -16.55
C GLY A 174 1.41 15.26 -16.46
N ALA A 175 1.75 15.98 -15.39
CA ALA A 175 3.11 16.45 -15.15
C ALA A 175 4.10 15.29 -15.00
N VAL A 176 3.73 14.25 -14.23
CA VAL A 176 4.55 13.03 -14.06
C VAL A 176 4.67 12.26 -15.38
N MET A 177 3.60 12.18 -16.18
CA MET A 177 3.62 11.56 -17.51
C MET A 177 4.58 12.30 -18.46
N LEU A 178 4.54 13.63 -18.46
CA LEU A 178 5.44 14.46 -19.27
C LEU A 178 6.89 14.31 -18.82
N PHE A 179 7.13 14.27 -17.50
CA PHE A 179 8.43 13.98 -16.93
C PHE A 179 8.94 12.60 -17.38
N ALA A 180 8.11 11.55 -17.25
CA ALA A 180 8.45 10.20 -17.67
C ALA A 180 8.73 10.12 -19.19
N ALA A 181 7.92 10.78 -20.02
CA ALA A 181 8.10 10.82 -21.46
C ALA A 181 9.46 11.44 -21.86
N ARG A 182 9.93 12.43 -21.10
CA ARG A 182 11.20 13.13 -21.41
C ARG A 182 12.44 12.50 -20.79
N LYS A 183 12.30 11.86 -19.61
CA LYS A 183 13.45 11.45 -18.79
C LYS A 183 13.59 9.95 -18.58
N LEU A 184 12.51 9.17 -18.76
CA LEU A 184 12.58 7.72 -18.55
C LEU A 184 13.26 7.07 -19.77
N VAL A 185 14.36 6.38 -19.48
CA VAL A 185 15.11 5.60 -20.49
C VAL A 185 14.53 4.19 -20.51
N GLU A 186 14.51 3.56 -21.69
CA GLU A 186 14.12 2.15 -21.82
C GLU A 186 15.17 1.25 -21.18
N THR A 187 14.73 0.36 -20.28
CA THR A 187 15.60 -0.58 -19.56
C THR A 187 15.25 -2.04 -19.83
N ARG A 188 14.46 -2.29 -20.87
CA ARG A 188 14.02 -3.65 -21.22
C ARG A 188 15.23 -4.60 -21.30
N PRO A 189 15.18 -5.78 -20.63
CA PRO A 189 16.20 -6.81 -20.80
C PRO A 189 16.30 -7.28 -22.25
N ALA A 190 17.52 -7.56 -22.72
CA ALA A 190 17.76 -8.03 -24.08
C ALA A 190 17.08 -9.38 -24.39
N GLN A 191 16.82 -10.18 -23.37
CA GLN A 191 16.05 -11.42 -23.48
C GLN A 191 14.76 -11.27 -22.65
N PRO A 192 13.59 -11.32 -23.29
CA PRO A 192 12.32 -11.40 -22.54
C PRO A 192 12.34 -12.67 -21.69
N ALA A 193 11.95 -12.55 -20.43
CA ALA A 193 11.73 -13.73 -19.60
C ALA A 193 10.81 -14.71 -20.34
N ALA A 194 11.20 -15.98 -20.42
CA ALA A 194 10.49 -17.00 -21.16
C ALA A 194 8.99 -16.99 -20.77
N GLY A 195 8.18 -16.89 -21.77
CA GLY A 195 6.72 -16.87 -21.88
C GLY A 195 5.79 -17.07 -20.69
N PRO A 196 4.55 -16.73 -20.83
CA PRO A 196 3.56 -16.86 -19.80
C PRO A 196 3.26 -18.37 -19.60
N SER A 197 3.40 -19.02 -18.51
CA SER A 197 2.72 -18.70 -17.35
C SER A 197 1.60 -19.64 -16.89
N TRP A 198 1.40 -20.77 -17.48
CA TRP A 198 0.88 -21.95 -16.78
C TRP A 198 1.89 -22.44 -15.72
N ARG A 199 3.16 -22.13 -15.88
CA ARG A 199 4.17 -22.21 -14.80
C ARG A 199 3.86 -21.24 -13.65
N ALA A 200 3.31 -20.06 -13.91
CA ALA A 200 2.86 -19.14 -12.87
C ALA A 200 1.69 -19.74 -12.07
N LEU A 201 0.73 -20.38 -12.74
CA LEU A 201 -0.41 -21.00 -12.07
C LEU A 201 0.03 -22.15 -11.14
N SER A 202 0.99 -22.96 -11.58
CA SER A 202 1.58 -24.01 -10.74
C SER A 202 2.35 -23.44 -9.53
N SER A 203 3.01 -22.29 -9.71
CA SER A 203 3.67 -21.55 -8.63
C SER A 203 2.66 -21.04 -7.60
N TYR A 204 1.55 -20.48 -8.02
CA TYR A 204 0.49 -20.03 -7.10
C TYR A 204 -0.13 -21.21 -6.34
N ARG A 205 -0.40 -22.34 -7.00
CA ARG A 205 -0.87 -23.55 -6.31
C ARG A 205 0.09 -24.02 -5.23
N ARG A 206 1.40 -24.00 -5.49
CA ARG A 206 2.45 -24.32 -4.51
C ARG A 206 2.43 -23.36 -3.31
N LEU A 207 2.25 -22.07 -3.54
CA LEU A 207 2.18 -21.05 -2.47
C LEU A 207 0.96 -21.29 -1.57
N PHE A 208 -0.22 -21.51 -2.16
CA PHE A 208 -1.45 -21.77 -1.40
C PHE A 208 -1.45 -23.15 -0.69
N SER A 209 -0.61 -24.10 -1.08
CA SER A 209 -0.41 -25.36 -0.37
C SER A 209 0.57 -25.24 0.79
N SER A 210 1.32 -24.14 0.90
CA SER A 210 2.31 -23.93 1.96
C SER A 210 1.68 -23.28 3.20
N ARG A 211 1.52 -24.04 4.28
CA ARG A 211 1.02 -23.51 5.56
C ARG A 211 1.86 -22.33 6.06
N ALA A 212 3.18 -22.41 5.91
CA ALA A 212 4.06 -21.34 6.32
C ALA A 212 3.77 -20.04 5.53
N TYR A 213 3.68 -20.14 4.19
CA TYR A 213 3.35 -18.98 3.35
C TYR A 213 2.00 -18.36 3.72
N LEU A 214 0.96 -19.20 3.87
CA LEU A 214 -0.38 -18.74 4.24
C LEU A 214 -0.42 -18.05 5.61
N THR A 215 0.38 -18.53 6.56
CA THR A 215 0.43 -17.91 7.90
C THR A 215 1.09 -16.53 7.87
N TYR A 216 2.21 -16.37 7.13
CA TYR A 216 2.82 -15.06 6.93
C TYR A 216 1.94 -14.13 6.09
N LEU A 217 1.26 -14.67 5.09
CA LEU A 217 0.29 -13.95 4.27
C LEU A 217 -0.86 -13.40 5.14
N ALA A 218 -1.46 -14.24 5.99
CA ALA A 218 -2.53 -13.84 6.89
C ALA A 218 -2.09 -12.75 7.86
N PHE A 219 -0.90 -12.89 8.47
CA PHE A 219 -0.33 -11.87 9.36
C PHE A 219 -0.14 -10.54 8.62
N GLY A 220 0.59 -10.54 7.50
CA GLY A 220 0.90 -9.34 6.75
C GLY A 220 -0.35 -8.67 6.17
N SER A 221 -1.30 -9.46 5.65
CA SER A 221 -2.59 -8.94 5.14
C SER A 221 -3.41 -8.28 6.24
N SER A 222 -3.46 -8.88 7.42
CA SER A 222 -4.17 -8.28 8.56
C SER A 222 -3.52 -6.98 9.01
N MET A 223 -2.19 -6.92 9.14
CA MET A 223 -1.47 -5.70 9.50
C MET A 223 -1.71 -4.58 8.48
N MET A 224 -1.57 -4.90 7.19
CA MET A 224 -1.80 -3.95 6.10
C MET A 224 -3.26 -3.48 6.06
N SER A 225 -4.21 -4.41 6.24
CA SER A 225 -5.64 -4.06 6.25
C SER A 225 -6.01 -3.16 7.41
N MET A 226 -5.40 -3.29 8.59
CA MET A 226 -5.67 -2.41 9.73
C MET A 226 -5.41 -0.94 9.39
N ILE A 227 -4.24 -0.62 8.81
CA ILE A 227 -3.94 0.78 8.48
C ILE A 227 -4.83 1.30 7.35
N TYR A 228 -5.10 0.51 6.30
CA TYR A 228 -6.02 0.93 5.24
C TYR A 228 -7.43 1.13 5.76
N THR A 229 -7.94 0.22 6.57
CA THR A 229 -9.28 0.31 7.18
C THR A 229 -9.40 1.55 8.06
N PHE A 230 -8.37 1.84 8.87
CA PHE A 230 -8.32 3.05 9.67
C PHE A 230 -8.35 4.31 8.80
N VAL A 231 -7.41 4.43 7.86
CA VAL A 231 -7.23 5.63 7.03
C VAL A 231 -8.45 5.90 6.14
N THR A 232 -9.14 4.86 5.68
CA THR A 232 -10.32 5.02 4.80
C THR A 232 -11.64 5.12 5.55
N GLY A 233 -11.74 4.55 6.76
CA GLY A 233 -12.92 4.67 7.62
C GLY A 233 -12.94 5.97 8.43
N ALA A 234 -11.77 6.53 8.74
CA ALA A 234 -11.65 7.76 9.51
C ALA A 234 -12.41 8.96 8.94
N PRO A 235 -12.46 9.22 7.61
CA PRO A 235 -13.14 10.37 7.05
C PRO A 235 -14.62 10.48 7.42
N TYR A 236 -15.37 9.39 7.34
CA TYR A 236 -16.79 9.37 7.67
C TYR A 236 -17.03 9.67 9.16
N ILE A 237 -16.22 9.09 10.03
CA ILE A 237 -16.36 9.31 11.49
C ILE A 237 -15.91 10.74 11.82
N ALA A 238 -14.76 11.18 11.31
CA ALA A 238 -14.22 12.49 11.65
C ALA A 238 -15.08 13.64 11.14
N ILE A 239 -15.61 13.56 9.90
CA ILE A 239 -16.42 14.63 9.31
C ILE A 239 -17.88 14.52 9.79
N ASP A 240 -18.53 13.37 9.61
CA ASP A 240 -19.98 13.25 9.80
C ASP A 240 -20.38 13.09 11.26
N VAL A 241 -19.49 12.52 12.11
CA VAL A 241 -19.79 12.28 13.53
C VAL A 241 -19.12 13.29 14.44
N LEU A 242 -17.83 13.60 14.19
CA LEU A 242 -17.03 14.48 15.05
C LEU A 242 -17.01 15.93 14.58
N GLY A 243 -17.62 16.26 13.43
CA GLY A 243 -17.68 17.63 12.89
C GLY A 243 -16.32 18.24 12.50
N VAL A 244 -15.32 17.39 12.19
CA VAL A 244 -13.99 17.85 11.79
C VAL A 244 -14.03 18.33 10.35
N SER A 245 -13.43 19.50 10.07
CA SER A 245 -13.34 19.99 8.69
C SER A 245 -12.43 19.12 7.82
N PRO A 246 -12.63 19.07 6.50
CA PRO A 246 -11.80 18.27 5.58
C PRO A 246 -10.31 18.58 5.67
N SER A 247 -9.91 19.86 5.83
CA SER A 247 -8.51 20.23 5.99
C SER A 247 -7.91 19.74 7.30
N ARG A 248 -8.66 19.85 8.41
CA ARG A 248 -8.24 19.33 9.71
C ARG A 248 -8.14 17.81 9.69
N LEU A 249 -9.06 17.11 9.01
CA LEU A 249 -8.94 15.67 8.78
C LEU A 249 -7.65 15.32 8.03
N GLY A 250 -7.32 16.08 6.97
CA GLY A 250 -6.07 15.91 6.24
C GLY A 250 -4.84 16.00 7.15
N LEU A 251 -4.81 16.99 8.05
CA LEU A 251 -3.76 17.15 9.06
C LEU A 251 -3.76 16.00 10.09
N LEU A 252 -4.91 15.53 10.53
CA LEU A 252 -5.01 14.41 11.45
C LEU A 252 -4.51 13.11 10.83
N LEU A 253 -4.75 12.87 9.54
CA LEU A 253 -4.23 11.72 8.79
C LEU A 253 -2.71 11.78 8.56
N PHE A 254 -2.11 12.96 8.66
CA PHE A 254 -0.66 13.09 8.59
C PHE A 254 0.05 12.37 9.75
N PHE A 255 -0.51 12.37 10.96
CA PHE A 255 0.12 11.73 12.12
C PHE A 255 0.28 10.22 12.01
N PRO A 256 -0.73 9.40 11.65
CA PRO A 256 -0.55 7.97 11.38
C PRO A 256 0.43 7.69 10.24
N ALA A 257 0.51 8.57 9.23
CA ALA A 257 1.47 8.44 8.15
C ALA A 257 2.90 8.69 8.62
N VAL A 258 3.15 9.70 9.46
CA VAL A 258 4.45 9.95 10.11
C VAL A 258 4.82 8.78 11.03
N ALA A 259 3.86 8.24 11.78
CA ALA A 259 4.09 7.07 12.62
C ALA A 259 4.47 5.84 11.79
N SER A 260 3.84 5.65 10.63
CA SER A 260 4.23 4.60 9.68
C SER A 260 5.62 4.82 9.12
N PHE A 261 5.96 6.04 8.72
CA PHE A 261 7.31 6.38 8.24
C PHE A 261 8.38 6.09 9.29
N THR A 262 8.15 6.52 10.54
CA THR A 262 9.05 6.22 11.67
C THR A 262 9.16 4.73 11.95
N GLY A 263 8.06 3.99 11.87
CA GLY A 263 8.07 2.52 12.01
C GLY A 263 8.94 1.83 10.97
N PHE A 264 8.85 2.23 9.70
CA PHE A 264 9.74 1.72 8.64
C PHE A 264 11.20 2.08 8.88
N LEU A 265 11.48 3.31 9.32
CA LEU A 265 12.83 3.76 9.62
C LEU A 265 13.44 2.97 10.79
N VAL A 266 12.68 2.74 11.85
CA VAL A 266 13.08 1.89 12.98
C VAL A 266 13.31 0.46 12.51
N ALA A 267 12.34 -0.14 11.80
CA ALA A 267 12.46 -1.50 11.29
C ALA A 267 13.75 -1.69 10.47
N SER A 268 14.04 -0.77 9.55
CA SER A 268 15.22 -0.86 8.68
C SER A 268 16.55 -0.82 9.43
N ARG A 269 16.61 -0.11 10.58
CA ARG A 269 17.83 0.01 11.39
C ARG A 269 18.03 -1.14 12.37
N VAL A 270 16.93 -1.71 12.88
CA VAL A 270 17.03 -2.67 13.99
C VAL A 270 16.78 -4.13 13.57
N VAL A 271 16.28 -4.40 12.36
CA VAL A 271 15.92 -5.75 11.90
C VAL A 271 17.08 -6.74 12.00
N ASN A 272 18.30 -6.30 11.67
CA ASN A 272 19.49 -7.16 11.73
C ASN A 272 19.94 -7.49 13.17
N ARG A 273 19.56 -6.66 14.15
CA ARG A 273 19.93 -6.86 15.57
C ARG A 273 18.83 -7.59 16.34
N VAL A 274 17.58 -7.24 16.08
CA VAL A 274 16.41 -7.73 16.83
C VAL A 274 15.84 -9.00 16.22
N GLY A 275 15.94 -9.14 14.90
CA GLY A 275 15.37 -10.24 14.14
C GLY A 275 13.91 -10.00 13.75
N GLY A 276 13.53 -10.53 12.57
CA GLY A 276 12.21 -10.29 11.98
C GLY A 276 11.03 -10.77 12.83
N LEU A 277 11.15 -11.94 13.49
CA LEU A 277 10.08 -12.46 14.33
C LEU A 277 9.79 -11.56 15.53
N ARG A 278 10.81 -11.05 16.20
CA ARG A 278 10.63 -10.12 17.32
C ARG A 278 10.00 -8.80 16.87
N LEU A 279 10.36 -8.30 15.68
CA LEU A 279 9.71 -7.11 15.12
C LEU A 279 8.24 -7.34 14.82
N MET A 280 7.86 -8.52 14.33
CA MET A 280 6.47 -8.91 14.15
C MET A 280 5.71 -8.98 15.49
N GLN A 281 6.35 -9.50 16.56
CA GLN A 281 5.77 -9.56 17.91
C GLN A 281 5.56 -8.17 18.51
N ILE A 282 6.56 -7.31 18.41
CA ILE A 282 6.49 -5.92 18.90
C ILE A 282 5.42 -5.16 18.11
N GLY A 283 5.41 -5.28 16.78
CA GLY A 283 4.38 -4.66 15.94
C GLY A 283 2.98 -5.17 16.27
N ALA A 284 2.78 -6.47 16.50
CA ALA A 284 1.50 -7.02 16.90
C ALA A 284 1.03 -6.48 18.27
N LEU A 285 1.95 -6.26 19.20
CA LEU A 285 1.64 -5.64 20.50
C LEU A 285 1.16 -4.19 20.33
N PHE A 286 1.87 -3.37 19.53
CA PHE A 286 1.44 -2.01 19.22
C PHE A 286 0.08 -1.97 18.48
N ALA A 287 -0.14 -2.89 17.54
CA ALA A 287 -1.42 -3.02 16.85
C ALA A 287 -2.55 -3.37 17.81
N PHE A 288 -2.32 -4.32 18.73
CA PHE A 288 -3.30 -4.69 19.75
C PHE A 288 -3.60 -3.54 20.69
N THR A 289 -2.56 -2.85 21.20
CA THR A 289 -2.75 -1.68 22.06
C THR A 289 -3.56 -0.61 21.35
N GLY A 290 -3.24 -0.28 20.09
CA GLY A 290 -4.00 0.69 19.31
C GLY A 290 -5.45 0.27 19.08
N ALA A 291 -5.70 -0.97 18.65
CA ALA A 291 -7.04 -1.48 18.41
C ALA A 291 -7.87 -1.57 19.71
N ALA A 292 -7.27 -2.05 20.81
CA ALA A 292 -7.93 -2.16 22.10
C ALA A 292 -8.27 -0.79 22.68
N THR A 293 -7.33 0.16 22.64
CA THR A 293 -7.59 1.53 23.10
C THR A 293 -8.71 2.17 22.31
N MET A 294 -8.71 2.04 20.98
CA MET A 294 -9.77 2.57 20.13
C MET A 294 -11.12 1.91 20.45
N ALA A 295 -11.16 0.58 20.67
CA ALA A 295 -12.37 -0.13 21.00
C ALA A 295 -12.94 0.31 22.36
N VAL A 296 -12.09 0.41 23.40
CA VAL A 296 -12.48 0.86 24.73
C VAL A 296 -13.04 2.29 24.69
N LEU A 297 -12.33 3.23 24.05
CA LEU A 297 -12.76 4.62 23.95
C LEU A 297 -14.07 4.75 23.16
N SER A 298 -14.21 4.00 22.06
CA SER A 298 -15.43 4.00 21.24
C SER A 298 -16.65 3.47 22.02
N LEU A 299 -16.48 2.40 22.79
CA LEU A 299 -17.54 1.80 23.62
C LEU A 299 -17.86 2.65 24.85
N ALA A 300 -16.87 3.35 25.42
CA ALA A 300 -17.07 4.29 26.52
C ALA A 300 -17.73 5.61 26.10
N GLY A 301 -18.03 5.79 24.80
CA GLY A 301 -18.66 7.02 24.31
C GLY A 301 -17.68 8.21 24.22
N VAL A 302 -16.38 8.00 24.34
CA VAL A 302 -15.35 9.03 24.21
C VAL A 302 -15.09 9.29 22.73
N TRP A 303 -15.95 10.07 22.10
CA TRP A 303 -15.88 10.38 20.67
C TRP A 303 -15.19 11.73 20.45
N HIS A 304 -13.87 11.67 20.37
CA HIS A 304 -13.02 12.83 20.17
C HIS A 304 -11.95 12.51 19.10
N PRO A 305 -11.51 13.46 18.27
CA PRO A 305 -10.51 13.22 17.24
C PRO A 305 -9.24 12.55 17.79
N PHE A 306 -8.70 12.99 18.92
CA PHE A 306 -7.51 12.36 19.51
C PHE A 306 -7.76 10.93 20.02
N ALA A 307 -8.97 10.62 20.47
CA ALA A 307 -9.35 9.25 20.89
C ALA A 307 -9.34 8.26 19.71
N MET A 308 -9.43 8.75 18.48
CA MET A 308 -9.35 7.96 17.25
C MET A 308 -7.93 7.98 16.62
N PHE A 309 -7.34 9.17 16.48
CA PHE A 309 -6.08 9.31 15.72
C PHE A 309 -4.83 8.90 16.51
N LEU A 310 -4.78 9.03 17.85
CA LEU A 310 -3.66 8.54 18.65
C LEU A 310 -3.53 7.00 18.61
N PRO A 311 -4.61 6.21 18.82
CA PRO A 311 -4.55 4.77 18.56
C PRO A 311 -4.23 4.44 17.10
N GLY A 312 -4.72 5.25 16.14
CA GLY A 312 -4.38 5.12 14.72
C GLY A 312 -2.89 5.26 14.43
N MET A 313 -2.17 6.13 15.15
CA MET A 313 -0.71 6.23 15.05
C MET A 313 -0.01 4.93 15.49
N LEU A 314 -0.48 4.29 16.57
CA LEU A 314 0.07 3.01 17.01
C LEU A 314 -0.14 1.91 15.96
N ILE A 315 -1.30 1.89 15.30
CA ILE A 315 -1.61 0.95 14.21
C ILE A 315 -0.70 1.22 13.00
N GLY A 316 -0.48 2.48 12.62
CA GLY A 316 0.41 2.86 11.53
C GLY A 316 1.86 2.45 11.80
N PHE A 317 2.37 2.74 12.99
CA PHE A 317 3.70 2.33 13.44
C PHE A 317 3.85 0.80 13.45
N ALA A 318 2.86 0.09 14.00
CA ALA A 318 2.80 -1.36 14.07
C ALA A 318 2.91 -2.03 12.71
N ASN A 319 2.09 -1.57 11.75
CA ASN A 319 2.11 -2.07 10.38
C ASN A 319 3.50 -1.91 9.75
N ALA A 320 4.08 -0.74 9.87
CA ALA A 320 5.37 -0.42 9.27
C ALA A 320 6.53 -1.20 9.91
N LEU A 321 6.43 -1.49 11.20
CA LEU A 321 7.44 -2.27 11.93
C LEU A 321 7.38 -3.76 11.55
N ALA A 322 6.19 -4.33 11.39
CA ALA A 322 5.97 -5.78 11.31
C ALA A 322 5.84 -6.31 9.87
N THR A 323 5.17 -5.58 8.97
CA THR A 323 4.82 -6.06 7.63
C THR A 323 6.05 -6.38 6.76
N PRO A 324 7.13 -5.56 6.74
CA PRO A 324 8.32 -5.90 5.96
C PRO A 324 8.95 -7.23 6.35
N SER A 325 9.01 -7.50 7.66
CA SER A 325 9.58 -8.75 8.18
C SER A 325 8.75 -9.97 7.79
N SER A 326 7.41 -9.88 7.85
CA SER A 326 6.53 -10.97 7.42
C SER A 326 6.61 -11.22 5.92
N THR A 327 6.66 -10.16 5.11
CA THR A 327 6.79 -10.24 3.66
C THR A 327 8.11 -10.90 3.26
N THR A 328 9.22 -10.47 3.84
CA THR A 328 10.53 -11.06 3.59
C THR A 328 10.56 -12.54 3.98
N ALA A 329 10.04 -12.89 5.17
CA ALA A 329 10.01 -14.27 5.63
C ALA A 329 9.13 -15.17 4.75
N ALA A 330 8.03 -14.69 4.22
CA ALA A 330 7.17 -15.42 3.28
C ALA A 330 7.87 -15.70 1.95
N ILE A 331 8.59 -14.70 1.41
CA ILE A 331 9.29 -14.81 0.12
C ILE A 331 10.52 -15.73 0.23
N THR A 332 11.33 -15.57 1.27
CA THR A 332 12.57 -16.34 1.46
C THR A 332 12.34 -17.84 1.68
N ARG A 333 11.14 -18.24 2.10
CA ARG A 333 10.75 -19.66 2.17
C ARG A 333 10.49 -20.30 0.81
N HIS A 334 10.37 -19.51 -0.25
CA HIS A 334 10.08 -19.97 -1.61
C HIS A 334 11.02 -19.34 -2.65
N PRO A 335 12.35 -19.50 -2.53
CA PRO A 335 13.32 -18.79 -3.36
C PRO A 335 13.16 -19.06 -4.85
N ALA A 336 12.81 -20.29 -5.24
CA ALA A 336 12.60 -20.68 -6.63
C ALA A 336 11.42 -19.97 -7.31
N ILE A 337 10.46 -19.42 -6.53
CA ILE A 337 9.26 -18.72 -7.02
C ILE A 337 9.05 -17.40 -6.29
N ALA A 338 10.16 -16.75 -5.86
CA ALA A 338 10.13 -15.51 -5.08
C ALA A 338 9.33 -14.38 -5.73
N GLY A 339 9.42 -14.24 -7.06
CA GLY A 339 8.63 -13.25 -7.81
C GLY A 339 7.13 -13.48 -7.72
N ALA A 340 6.69 -14.73 -7.91
CA ALA A 340 5.28 -15.13 -7.75
C ALA A 340 4.81 -14.92 -6.29
N ALA A 341 5.65 -15.27 -5.31
CA ALA A 341 5.35 -15.10 -3.89
C ALA A 341 5.17 -13.61 -3.54
N SER A 342 6.06 -12.73 -3.99
CA SER A 342 5.98 -11.29 -3.76
C SER A 342 4.75 -10.66 -4.43
N GLY A 343 4.47 -11.00 -5.69
CA GLY A 343 3.30 -10.51 -6.42
C GLY A 343 1.99 -10.92 -5.75
N MET A 344 1.88 -12.17 -5.34
CA MET A 344 0.69 -12.70 -4.66
C MET A 344 0.50 -12.07 -3.27
N LEU A 345 1.57 -11.86 -2.49
CA LEU A 345 1.50 -11.12 -1.23
C LEU A 345 0.91 -9.73 -1.43
N GLY A 346 1.48 -8.94 -2.36
CA GLY A 346 0.97 -7.60 -2.65
C GLY A 346 -0.48 -7.59 -3.11
N PHE A 347 -0.87 -8.54 -3.96
CA PHE A 347 -2.24 -8.69 -4.42
C PHE A 347 -3.20 -9.00 -3.27
N VAL A 348 -2.93 -10.03 -2.47
CA VAL A 348 -3.82 -10.45 -1.38
C VAL A 348 -3.88 -9.40 -0.28
N HIS A 349 -2.78 -8.72 0.05
CA HIS A 349 -2.77 -7.61 1.01
C HIS A 349 -3.80 -6.53 0.65
N LEU A 350 -3.83 -6.11 -0.62
CA LEU A 350 -4.73 -5.06 -1.08
C LEU A 350 -6.17 -5.55 -1.22
N VAL A 351 -6.40 -6.80 -1.64
CA VAL A 351 -7.75 -7.37 -1.73
C VAL A 351 -8.37 -7.55 -0.34
N VAL A 352 -7.61 -8.04 0.65
CA VAL A 352 -8.09 -8.16 2.04
C VAL A 352 -8.35 -6.78 2.63
N ALA A 353 -7.48 -5.81 2.36
CA ALA A 353 -7.71 -4.42 2.77
C ALA A 353 -8.99 -3.85 2.13
N ALA A 354 -9.23 -4.09 0.85
CA ALA A 354 -10.45 -3.67 0.15
C ALA A 354 -11.71 -4.24 0.81
N GLY A 355 -11.70 -5.53 1.14
CA GLY A 355 -12.81 -6.19 1.85
C GLY A 355 -13.03 -5.61 3.25
N ALA A 356 -11.96 -5.42 4.01
CA ALA A 356 -12.04 -4.88 5.37
C ALA A 356 -12.55 -3.42 5.40
N THR A 357 -12.10 -2.58 4.46
CA THR A 357 -12.56 -1.19 4.34
C THR A 357 -14.04 -1.13 3.95
N GLN A 358 -14.47 -2.00 3.03
CA GLN A 358 -15.86 -2.09 2.62
C GLN A 358 -16.76 -2.59 3.75
N LEU A 359 -16.28 -3.52 4.58
CA LEU A 359 -17.00 -4.03 5.74
C LEU A 359 -17.32 -2.91 6.74
N VAL A 360 -16.34 -2.04 7.05
CA VAL A 360 -16.56 -0.89 7.94
C VAL A 360 -17.63 0.04 7.39
N ALA A 361 -17.56 0.35 6.09
CA ALA A 361 -18.51 1.25 5.46
C ALA A 361 -19.93 0.66 5.38
N PHE A 362 -20.03 -0.66 5.24
CA PHE A 362 -21.34 -1.34 5.24
C PHE A 362 -22.05 -1.25 6.61
N PHE A 363 -21.28 -1.33 7.69
CA PHE A 363 -21.81 -1.19 9.06
C PHE A 363 -21.70 0.24 9.61
N ALA A 364 -21.37 1.23 8.77
CA ALA A 364 -21.30 2.63 9.19
C ALA A 364 -22.69 3.12 9.66
N ASN A 365 -22.78 3.48 10.93
CA ASN A 365 -24.02 3.87 11.59
C ASN A 365 -23.83 5.10 12.48
N HIS A 366 -23.09 6.09 12.00
CA HIS A 366 -22.74 7.31 12.76
C HIS A 366 -22.01 7.03 14.09
N SER A 367 -21.26 5.92 14.16
CA SER A 367 -20.52 5.49 15.34
C SER A 367 -19.11 5.02 14.96
N PRO A 368 -18.09 5.24 15.80
CA PRO A 368 -16.75 4.70 15.59
C PRO A 368 -16.64 3.19 15.90
N VAL A 369 -17.67 2.58 16.48
CA VAL A 369 -17.66 1.17 16.94
C VAL A 369 -17.39 0.17 15.81
N PRO A 370 -18.02 0.26 14.62
CA PRO A 370 -17.73 -0.67 13.51
C PRO A 370 -16.26 -0.63 13.06
N LEU A 371 -15.65 0.55 13.02
CA LEU A 371 -14.24 0.71 12.72
C LEU A 371 -13.37 0.00 13.77
N ALA A 372 -13.61 0.29 15.05
CA ALA A 372 -12.88 -0.30 16.16
C ALA A 372 -13.02 -1.83 16.22
N ALA A 373 -14.23 -2.35 16.01
CA ALA A 373 -14.51 -3.79 15.97
C ALA A 373 -13.78 -4.49 14.81
N THR A 374 -13.78 -3.90 13.62
CA THR A 374 -13.06 -4.45 12.45
C THR A 374 -11.55 -4.45 12.69
N LEU A 375 -10.98 -3.37 13.23
CA LEU A 375 -9.57 -3.29 13.59
C LEU A 375 -9.19 -4.34 14.63
N MET A 376 -10.03 -4.55 15.66
CA MET A 376 -9.82 -5.60 16.64
C MET A 376 -9.89 -7.00 16.03
N GLY A 377 -10.87 -7.28 15.16
CA GLY A 377 -10.98 -8.54 14.44
C GLY A 377 -9.74 -8.85 13.59
N LEU A 378 -9.25 -7.88 12.82
CA LEU A 378 -8.02 -8.00 12.04
C LEU A 378 -6.80 -8.24 12.94
N CYS A 379 -6.73 -7.56 14.08
CA CYS A 379 -5.65 -7.76 15.06
C CYS A 379 -5.67 -9.18 15.65
N LEU A 380 -6.84 -9.72 15.99
CA LEU A 380 -6.97 -11.10 16.48
C LEU A 380 -6.53 -12.13 15.42
N VAL A 381 -6.86 -11.91 14.15
CA VAL A 381 -6.36 -12.73 13.04
C VAL A 381 -4.83 -12.65 12.96
N ALA A 382 -4.24 -11.45 13.05
CA ALA A 382 -2.80 -11.28 13.06
C ALA A 382 -2.12 -12.00 14.23
N LEU A 383 -2.68 -11.89 15.45
CA LEU A 383 -2.16 -12.56 16.64
C LEU A 383 -2.26 -14.10 16.53
N SER A 384 -3.34 -14.62 15.97
CA SER A 384 -3.48 -16.06 15.71
C SER A 384 -2.46 -16.57 14.68
N ALA A 385 -2.24 -15.82 13.62
CA ALA A 385 -1.22 -16.09 12.64
C ALA A 385 0.19 -16.01 13.26
N LEU A 386 0.47 -15.04 14.10
CA LEU A 386 1.76 -14.88 14.79
C LEU A 386 2.05 -16.07 15.72
N ARG A 387 1.03 -16.54 16.47
CA ARG A 387 1.17 -17.77 17.28
C ARG A 387 1.51 -19.00 16.42
N SER A 388 0.91 -19.09 15.25
CA SER A 388 1.19 -20.17 14.30
C SER A 388 2.60 -20.04 13.69
N ILE A 389 3.06 -18.82 13.40
CA ILE A 389 4.44 -18.55 12.92
C ILE A 389 5.47 -18.99 13.97
N ALA A 390 5.24 -18.71 15.25
CA ALA A 390 6.14 -19.08 16.32
C ALA A 390 6.33 -20.62 16.49
N ARG A 391 5.40 -21.41 15.95
CA ARG A 391 5.46 -22.87 15.95
C ARG A 391 6.08 -23.47 14.68
N LEU A 392 6.37 -22.63 13.68
CA LEU A 392 7.03 -23.11 12.46
C LEU A 392 8.49 -23.47 12.76
N PRO A 393 9.02 -24.53 12.13
CA PRO A 393 10.43 -24.87 12.26
C PRO A 393 11.30 -23.68 11.85
N ALA A 394 12.35 -23.43 12.64
CA ALA A 394 13.32 -22.39 12.34
C ALA A 394 13.92 -22.66 10.95
N GLN A 395 13.98 -21.65 10.10
CA GLN A 395 14.82 -21.76 8.91
C GLN A 395 16.27 -21.72 9.37
N SER A 396 17.05 -22.70 8.97
CA SER A 396 18.50 -22.54 8.86
C SER A 396 18.71 -21.34 7.93
N GLY A 397 19.07 -20.19 8.52
CA GLY A 397 19.13 -18.92 7.78
C GLY A 397 20.21 -18.96 6.70
N PRO A 398 20.09 -18.14 5.66
CA PRO A 398 21.18 -17.89 4.70
C PRO A 398 22.37 -17.15 5.33
N TYR A 399 22.35 -16.90 6.62
CA TYR A 399 23.42 -16.35 7.45
C TYR A 399 23.95 -17.35 8.49
N SER A 400 23.98 -18.64 8.18
CA SER A 400 25.00 -19.51 8.80
C SER A 400 26.33 -18.99 8.29
N PRO A 401 27.33 -18.70 9.16
CA PRO A 401 28.68 -18.47 8.71
C PRO A 401 29.04 -19.66 7.81
N VAL A 402 29.54 -19.37 6.62
CA VAL A 402 30.16 -20.41 5.79
C VAL A 402 31.21 -21.04 6.70
N GLU A 403 31.03 -22.30 7.07
CA GLU A 403 32.11 -23.07 7.68
C GLU A 403 33.27 -23.00 6.67
N GLU A 404 34.29 -22.24 7.02
CA GLU A 404 35.54 -22.27 6.25
C GLU A 404 36.00 -23.73 6.21
N PRO A 405 36.26 -24.26 5.00
CA PRO A 405 36.77 -25.61 4.91
C PRO A 405 38.06 -25.68 5.72
N GLU A 406 38.11 -26.61 6.69
CA GLU A 406 39.30 -26.89 7.46
C GLU A 406 40.50 -27.05 6.49
N PRO A 407 41.62 -26.36 6.78
CA PRO A 407 42.80 -26.54 5.96
C PRO A 407 43.26 -27.99 6.06
N THR A 408 43.14 -28.71 4.96
CA THR A 408 43.70 -30.04 4.81
C THR A 408 45.18 -29.98 5.13
N ARG A 409 45.58 -30.68 6.18
CA ARG A 409 46.98 -30.92 6.56
C ARG A 409 47.66 -31.86 5.59
#